data_aaf4c1360d4ab7d7ec68b9801c4cfe87
#
_entry.id   aaf4c1360d4ab7d7ec68b9801c4cfe87
#
_cell.length_a   1.000
_cell.length_b   1.000
_cell.length_c   1.000
_cell.angle_alpha   90.00
_cell.angle_beta   90.00
_cell.angle_gamma   90.00
#
_symmetry.space_group_name_H-M   'P 1'
#
loop_
_entity.id
_entity.type
_entity.pdbx_description
1 polymer ?
#
loop_
_entity_poly.entity_id
_entity_poly.type
_entity_poly.pdbx_seq_one_letter_code
_entity_poly.pdbx_strand_id
1 'polypeptide(L)'
;MGRERELRGQQGFSLIELLVALLILGFVALGIASLFSHAQLTNASGYDYALLASEARRTVEALQGTRFIDPLLDDTAGTPRQWPAARKGFDVSYTVQDFEVHTWADMVSVPMPVPATAAEANFKQITVLVRSTTTFLSGRREFVATAVKIQG
;
A
#
# COMPACT_ATOMS: atom_id res chain seq x y z
N MET A 1 -61.55 46.72 26.61
CA MET A 1 -60.22 46.04 26.66
C MET A 1 -59.98 45.40 25.30
N GLY A 2 -59.38 46.18 24.39
CA GLY A 2 -59.01 45.73 23.04
C GLY A 2 -57.64 45.07 23.05
N ARG A 3 -57.55 43.79 22.65
CA ARG A 3 -56.27 43.13 22.35
C ARG A 3 -55.88 43.51 20.92
N GLU A 4 -55.03 44.48 20.79
CA GLU A 4 -54.30 44.66 19.55
C GLU A 4 -53.37 43.47 19.34
N ARG A 5 -53.68 42.58 18.40
CA ARG A 5 -52.79 41.58 17.87
C ARG A 5 -51.79 42.34 17.00
N GLU A 6 -50.60 42.53 17.54
CA GLU A 6 -49.45 42.89 16.69
C GLU A 6 -49.29 41.85 15.62
N LEU A 7 -49.74 42.20 14.41
CA LEU A 7 -49.34 41.49 13.18
C LEU A 7 -47.85 41.76 12.97
N ARG A 8 -47.01 40.87 13.54
CA ARG A 8 -45.62 40.82 13.16
C ARG A 8 -45.55 40.68 11.66
N GLY A 9 -45.14 41.76 10.98
CA GLY A 9 -44.97 41.78 9.55
C GLY A 9 -44.06 40.62 9.11
N GLN A 10 -44.63 39.73 8.32
CA GLN A 10 -43.86 38.75 7.58
C GLN A 10 -43.01 39.52 6.57
N GLN A 11 -41.78 39.85 6.95
CA GLN A 11 -40.79 40.37 6.03
C GLN A 11 -40.45 39.24 5.06
N GLY A 12 -40.99 39.32 3.83
CA GLY A 12 -40.61 38.41 2.76
C GLY A 12 -39.14 38.54 2.44
N PHE A 13 -38.46 37.43 2.15
CA PHE A 13 -37.09 37.42 1.70
C PHE A 13 -36.90 38.34 0.48
N SER A 14 -35.86 39.17 0.55
CA SER A 14 -35.49 40.01 -0.60
C SER A 14 -34.92 39.12 -1.71
N LEU A 15 -35.23 39.44 -2.96
CA LEU A 15 -34.69 38.73 -4.13
C LEU A 15 -33.17 38.69 -4.14
N ILE A 16 -32.54 39.75 -3.63
CA ILE A 16 -31.07 39.83 -3.52
C ILE A 16 -30.51 38.86 -2.46
N GLU A 17 -31.25 38.69 -1.34
CA GLU A 17 -30.85 37.76 -0.27
C GLU A 17 -30.93 36.29 -0.76
N LEU A 18 -31.94 35.95 -1.55
CA LEU A 18 -32.08 34.65 -2.19
C LEU A 18 -30.93 34.40 -3.18
N LEU A 19 -30.57 35.40 -3.98
CA LEU A 19 -29.42 35.30 -4.90
C LEU A 19 -28.12 35.09 -4.17
N VAL A 20 -27.86 35.82 -3.11
CA VAL A 20 -26.65 35.69 -2.30
C VAL A 20 -26.61 34.30 -1.61
N ALA A 21 -27.75 33.86 -1.06
CA ALA A 21 -27.84 32.54 -0.45
C ALA A 21 -27.55 31.40 -1.44
N LEU A 22 -28.08 31.48 -2.67
CA LEU A 22 -27.80 30.51 -3.74
C LEU A 22 -26.34 30.53 -4.17
N LEU A 23 -25.70 31.69 -4.24
CA LEU A 23 -24.29 31.83 -4.57
C LEU A 23 -23.43 31.16 -3.49
N ILE A 24 -23.68 31.43 -2.22
CA ILE A 24 -22.96 30.82 -1.11
C ILE A 24 -23.18 29.28 -1.11
N LEU A 25 -24.42 28.84 -1.31
CA LEU A 25 -24.73 27.42 -1.41
C LEU A 25 -23.97 26.75 -2.55
N GLY A 26 -23.86 27.42 -3.71
CA GLY A 26 -23.10 26.93 -4.85
C GLY A 26 -21.61 26.73 -4.52
N PHE A 27 -20.98 27.71 -3.87
CA PHE A 27 -19.58 27.57 -3.43
C PHE A 27 -19.38 26.43 -2.43
N VAL A 28 -20.28 26.29 -1.46
CA VAL A 28 -20.23 25.20 -0.49
C VAL A 28 -20.39 23.84 -1.18
N ALA A 29 -21.33 23.71 -2.10
CA ALA A 29 -21.54 22.49 -2.86
C ALA A 29 -20.32 22.09 -3.69
N LEU A 30 -19.66 23.05 -4.36
CA LEU A 30 -18.42 22.80 -5.11
C LEU A 30 -17.29 22.34 -4.18
N GLY A 31 -17.15 22.94 -3.01
CA GLY A 31 -16.17 22.54 -1.99
C GLY A 31 -16.38 21.10 -1.53
N ILE A 32 -17.62 20.73 -1.23
CA ILE A 32 -17.98 19.36 -0.82
C ILE A 32 -17.71 18.36 -1.95
N ALA A 33 -18.05 18.69 -3.19
CA ALA A 33 -17.81 17.82 -4.34
C ALA A 33 -16.32 17.55 -4.55
N SER A 34 -15.47 18.57 -4.38
CA SER A 34 -14.01 18.45 -4.46
C SER A 34 -13.47 17.51 -3.38
N LEU A 35 -13.90 17.68 -2.12
CA LEU A 35 -13.49 16.82 -1.00
C LEU A 35 -13.93 15.37 -1.23
N PHE A 36 -15.14 15.17 -1.73
CA PHE A 36 -15.67 13.83 -2.00
C PHE A 36 -14.85 13.11 -3.10
N SER A 37 -14.52 13.82 -4.18
CA SER A 37 -13.65 13.29 -5.25
C SER A 37 -12.28 12.89 -4.71
N HIS A 38 -11.69 13.73 -3.87
CA HIS A 38 -10.39 13.44 -3.26
C HIS A 38 -10.44 12.22 -2.33
N ALA A 39 -11.50 12.12 -1.52
CA ALA A 39 -11.71 10.97 -0.65
C ALA A 39 -11.86 9.66 -1.43
N GLN A 40 -12.57 9.66 -2.56
CA GLN A 40 -12.70 8.48 -3.42
C GLN A 40 -11.34 8.05 -4.00
N LEU A 41 -10.53 9.00 -4.49
CA LEU A 41 -9.20 8.70 -5.01
C LEU A 41 -8.28 8.11 -3.94
N THR A 42 -8.34 8.64 -2.72
CA THR A 42 -7.54 8.15 -1.59
C THR A 42 -7.97 6.74 -1.18
N ASN A 43 -9.26 6.47 -1.12
CA ASN A 43 -9.78 5.14 -0.79
C ASN A 43 -9.40 4.09 -1.86
N ALA A 44 -9.53 4.43 -3.15
CA ALA A 44 -9.09 3.56 -4.24
C ALA A 44 -7.59 3.25 -4.15
N SER A 45 -6.78 4.26 -3.81
CA SER A 45 -5.35 4.08 -3.57
C SER A 45 -5.05 3.12 -2.43
N GLY A 46 -5.75 3.25 -1.31
CA GLY A 46 -5.58 2.38 -0.14
C GLY A 46 -5.92 0.92 -0.45
N TYR A 47 -6.99 0.70 -1.22
CA TYR A 47 -7.38 -0.63 -1.64
C TYR A 47 -6.32 -1.31 -2.52
N ASP A 48 -5.75 -0.59 -3.50
CA ASP A 48 -4.70 -1.13 -4.37
C ASP A 48 -3.45 -1.51 -3.56
N TYR A 49 -3.03 -0.66 -2.61
CA TYR A 49 -1.91 -1.00 -1.73
C TYR A 49 -2.19 -2.23 -0.86
N ALA A 50 -3.40 -2.38 -0.34
CA ALA A 50 -3.79 -3.56 0.42
C ALA A 50 -3.71 -4.84 -0.41
N LEU A 51 -4.10 -4.78 -1.69
CA LEU A 51 -3.98 -5.90 -2.61
C LEU A 51 -2.52 -6.27 -2.88
N LEU A 52 -1.65 -5.27 -3.17
CA LEU A 52 -0.21 -5.50 -3.37
C LEU A 52 0.43 -6.11 -2.13
N ALA A 53 0.13 -5.59 -0.94
CA ALA A 53 0.63 -6.11 0.33
C ALA A 53 0.15 -7.54 0.59
N SER A 54 -1.11 -7.86 0.26
CA SER A 54 -1.65 -9.21 0.41
C SER A 54 -0.95 -10.22 -0.50
N GLU A 55 -0.64 -9.84 -1.74
CA GLU A 55 0.07 -10.71 -2.68
C GLU A 55 1.54 -10.87 -2.28
N ALA A 56 2.19 -9.81 -1.81
CA ALA A 56 3.54 -9.87 -1.28
C ALA A 56 3.63 -10.82 -0.07
N ARG A 57 2.71 -10.67 0.88
CA ARG A 57 2.63 -11.53 2.06
C ARG A 57 2.44 -13.00 1.67
N ARG A 58 1.51 -13.29 0.76
CA ARG A 58 1.26 -14.64 0.26
C ARG A 58 2.53 -15.25 -0.36
N THR A 59 3.26 -14.48 -1.16
CA THR A 59 4.50 -14.93 -1.80
C THR A 59 5.58 -15.19 -0.76
N VAL A 60 5.74 -14.28 0.21
CA VAL A 60 6.68 -14.46 1.33
C VAL A 60 6.34 -15.73 2.13
N GLU A 61 5.09 -15.93 2.50
CA GLU A 61 4.64 -17.12 3.24
C GLU A 61 4.92 -18.40 2.45
N ALA A 62 4.70 -18.39 1.12
CA ALA A 62 5.02 -19.53 0.26
C ALA A 62 6.52 -19.83 0.23
N LEU A 63 7.37 -18.81 0.08
CA LEU A 63 8.82 -18.96 0.09
C LEU A 63 9.36 -19.37 1.47
N GLN A 64 8.79 -18.85 2.54
CA GLN A 64 9.13 -19.28 3.91
C GLN A 64 8.71 -20.73 4.20
N GLY A 65 7.64 -21.20 3.57
CA GLY A 65 7.16 -22.59 3.69
C GLY A 65 8.01 -23.61 2.93
N THR A 66 8.85 -23.20 1.97
CA THR A 66 9.76 -24.10 1.26
C THR A 66 10.92 -24.55 2.15
N ARG A 67 11.60 -25.62 1.77
CA ARG A 67 12.79 -26.07 2.53
C ARG A 67 13.93 -25.05 2.37
N PHE A 68 14.81 -24.92 3.37
CA PHE A 68 15.93 -23.98 3.33
C PHE A 68 16.88 -24.20 2.14
N ILE A 69 17.06 -25.47 1.74
CA ILE A 69 17.94 -25.92 0.64
C ILE A 69 17.19 -26.05 -0.71
N ASP A 70 15.97 -25.51 -0.80
CA ASP A 70 15.19 -25.57 -2.03
C ASP A 70 15.80 -24.68 -3.12
N PRO A 71 15.90 -25.13 -4.38
CA PRO A 71 16.42 -24.31 -5.50
C PRO A 71 15.70 -22.96 -5.70
N LEU A 72 14.46 -22.82 -5.24
CA LEU A 72 13.73 -21.55 -5.23
C LEU A 72 14.38 -20.52 -4.31
N LEU A 73 15.12 -20.98 -3.30
CA LEU A 73 15.80 -20.16 -2.31
C LEU A 73 17.31 -20.09 -2.52
N ASP A 74 17.84 -20.55 -3.66
CA ASP A 74 19.24 -20.33 -4.01
C ASP A 74 19.50 -18.83 -4.19
N ASP A 75 20.70 -18.40 -3.77
CA ASP A 75 21.14 -17.02 -3.93
C ASP A 75 20.96 -16.57 -5.38
N THR A 76 20.30 -15.44 -5.54
CA THR A 76 20.00 -14.88 -6.86
C THR A 76 21.09 -13.93 -7.36
N ALA A 77 22.16 -13.72 -6.57
CA ALA A 77 23.22 -12.75 -6.86
C ALA A 77 22.68 -11.36 -7.26
N GLY A 78 21.58 -10.95 -6.61
CA GLY A 78 20.89 -9.69 -6.89
C GLY A 78 20.02 -9.68 -8.14
N THR A 79 19.94 -10.77 -8.92
CA THR A 79 19.09 -10.85 -10.12
C THR A 79 17.68 -11.30 -9.73
N PRO A 80 16.63 -10.51 -9.95
CA PRO A 80 15.27 -10.90 -9.59
C PRO A 80 14.79 -12.11 -10.39
N ARG A 81 14.20 -13.08 -9.69
CA ARG A 81 13.48 -14.21 -10.28
C ARG A 81 11.99 -13.93 -10.31
N GLN A 82 11.30 -14.34 -11.36
CA GLN A 82 9.86 -14.22 -11.45
C GLN A 82 9.16 -15.30 -10.61
N TRP A 83 8.12 -14.91 -9.88
CA TRP A 83 7.31 -15.83 -9.12
C TRP A 83 6.25 -16.47 -10.01
N PRO A 84 6.31 -17.80 -10.26
CA PRO A 84 5.43 -18.45 -11.24
C PRO A 84 3.98 -18.54 -10.80
N ALA A 85 3.70 -18.45 -9.51
CA ALA A 85 2.36 -18.55 -8.92
C ALA A 85 1.72 -17.19 -8.62
N ALA A 86 2.18 -16.11 -9.25
CA ALA A 86 1.58 -14.78 -9.12
C ALA A 86 0.13 -14.79 -9.62
N ARG A 87 -0.74 -14.05 -8.93
CA ARG A 87 -2.13 -13.87 -9.37
C ARG A 87 -2.19 -13.01 -10.63
N LYS A 88 -3.20 -13.25 -11.46
CA LYS A 88 -3.49 -12.42 -12.63
C LYS A 88 -3.64 -10.95 -12.20
N GLY A 89 -2.95 -10.06 -12.90
CA GLY A 89 -2.95 -8.61 -12.59
C GLY A 89 -1.77 -8.16 -11.73
N PHE A 90 -0.91 -9.09 -11.31
CA PHE A 90 0.32 -8.79 -10.58
C PHE A 90 1.54 -9.35 -11.29
N ASP A 91 2.60 -8.57 -11.28
CA ASP A 91 3.95 -8.98 -11.63
C ASP A 91 4.74 -9.10 -10.32
N VAL A 92 5.17 -10.30 -9.99
CA VAL A 92 5.82 -10.61 -8.73
C VAL A 92 7.20 -11.16 -9.01
N SER A 93 8.22 -10.47 -8.52
CA SER A 93 9.60 -10.93 -8.56
C SER A 93 10.19 -10.98 -7.16
N TYR A 94 11.21 -11.81 -6.97
CA TYR A 94 11.89 -11.92 -5.69
C TYR A 94 13.39 -12.10 -5.88
N THR A 95 14.14 -11.70 -4.87
CA THR A 95 15.57 -11.94 -4.74
C THR A 95 15.84 -12.66 -3.43
N VAL A 96 16.80 -13.54 -3.44
CA VAL A 96 17.33 -14.25 -2.26
C VAL A 96 18.80 -13.91 -2.12
N GLN A 97 19.22 -13.60 -0.92
CA GLN A 97 20.61 -13.39 -0.56
C GLN A 97 20.96 -14.30 0.60
N ASP A 98 22.06 -15.01 0.48
CA ASP A 98 22.57 -15.94 1.47
C ASP A 98 23.58 -15.23 2.39
N PHE A 99 23.43 -15.46 3.70
CA PHE A 99 24.30 -14.89 4.71
C PHE A 99 24.72 -15.94 5.72
N GLU A 100 25.92 -15.77 6.26
CA GLU A 100 26.43 -16.53 7.39
C GLU A 100 26.34 -15.64 8.65
N VAL A 101 25.59 -16.10 9.64
CA VAL A 101 25.36 -15.37 10.89
C VAL A 101 25.78 -16.27 12.05
N HIS A 102 26.84 -15.90 12.79
CA HIS A 102 27.33 -16.66 13.93
C HIS A 102 26.82 -16.14 15.26
N THR A 103 26.59 -14.83 15.36
CA THR A 103 26.16 -14.19 16.60
C THR A 103 25.07 -13.12 16.32
N TRP A 104 24.35 -12.73 17.37
CA TRP A 104 23.42 -11.60 17.27
C TRP A 104 24.11 -10.28 16.92
N ALA A 105 25.39 -10.16 17.25
CA ALA A 105 26.17 -8.97 16.88
C ALA A 105 26.32 -8.83 15.37
N ASP A 106 26.42 -9.95 14.63
CA ASP A 106 26.52 -9.95 13.17
C ASP A 106 25.25 -9.39 12.51
N MET A 107 24.09 -9.56 13.16
CA MET A 107 22.79 -9.05 12.67
C MET A 107 22.60 -7.56 13.01
N VAL A 108 23.23 -7.07 14.07
CA VAL A 108 23.03 -5.71 14.60
C VAL A 108 24.15 -4.77 14.14
N SER A 109 25.37 -5.26 13.94
CA SER A 109 26.48 -4.46 13.42
C SER A 109 26.26 -4.19 11.92
N VAL A 110 26.00 -2.94 11.61
CA VAL A 110 26.00 -2.46 10.23
C VAL A 110 27.45 -2.31 9.77
N PRO A 111 27.77 -2.75 8.58
CA PRO A 111 26.85 -3.14 7.53
C PRO A 111 26.75 -4.65 7.37
N MET A 112 25.56 -5.19 7.43
CA MET A 112 25.11 -6.50 6.96
C MET A 112 25.96 -7.74 7.23
N PRO A 113 25.34 -8.89 7.56
CA PRO A 113 26.01 -10.19 7.61
C PRO A 113 26.83 -10.46 6.33
N VAL A 114 27.94 -11.14 6.48
CA VAL A 114 28.84 -11.43 5.35
C VAL A 114 28.10 -12.33 4.36
N PRO A 115 28.14 -12.02 3.04
CA PRO A 115 27.62 -12.94 2.04
C PRO A 115 28.34 -14.29 2.14
N ALA A 116 27.57 -15.36 2.22
CA ALA A 116 28.06 -16.72 2.39
C ALA A 116 27.89 -17.52 1.10
N THR A 117 28.66 -18.60 0.97
CA THR A 117 28.35 -19.61 -0.05
C THR A 117 27.10 -20.40 0.38
N ALA A 118 26.37 -20.99 -0.57
CA ALA A 118 25.16 -21.76 -0.27
C ALA A 118 25.38 -22.89 0.77
N ALA A 119 26.61 -23.39 0.90
CA ALA A 119 26.96 -24.43 1.86
C ALA A 119 27.18 -23.89 3.30
N GLU A 120 27.51 -22.65 3.44
CA GLU A 120 27.80 -21.99 4.72
C GLU A 120 26.63 -21.14 5.22
N ALA A 121 25.69 -20.84 4.33
CA ALA A 121 24.55 -20.02 4.66
C ALA A 121 23.67 -20.69 5.72
N ASN A 122 23.45 -19.98 6.82
CA ASN A 122 22.47 -20.34 7.85
C ASN A 122 21.31 -19.35 7.94
N PHE A 123 21.36 -18.30 7.11
CA PHE A 123 20.41 -17.21 7.08
C PHE A 123 20.16 -16.78 5.63
N LYS A 124 18.91 -16.63 5.26
CA LYS A 124 18.50 -16.15 3.94
C LYS A 124 17.60 -14.93 4.07
N GLN A 125 17.94 -13.87 3.35
CA GLN A 125 17.09 -12.71 3.20
C GLN A 125 16.33 -12.81 1.89
N ILE A 126 15.02 -12.77 1.97
CA ILE A 126 14.12 -12.86 0.83
C ILE A 126 13.48 -11.49 0.65
N THR A 127 13.68 -10.86 -0.50
CA THR A 127 13.02 -9.60 -0.84
C THR A 127 12.06 -9.85 -1.99
N VAL A 128 10.78 -9.56 -1.77
CA VAL A 128 9.70 -9.73 -2.75
C VAL A 128 9.26 -8.36 -3.24
N LEU A 129 9.23 -8.19 -4.55
CA LEU A 129 8.72 -7.00 -5.23
C LEU A 129 7.44 -7.36 -5.98
N VAL A 130 6.35 -6.70 -5.65
CA VAL A 130 5.05 -6.86 -6.31
C VAL A 130 4.71 -5.59 -7.05
N ARG A 131 4.35 -5.72 -8.31
CA ARG A 131 3.88 -4.63 -9.17
C ARG A 131 2.49 -4.94 -9.70
N SER A 132 1.63 -3.93 -9.77
CA SER A 132 0.36 -4.05 -10.47
C SER A 132 0.57 -3.92 -11.98
N THR A 133 0.03 -4.86 -12.76
CA THR A 133 0.02 -4.80 -14.23
C THR A 133 -1.19 -4.04 -14.77
N THR A 134 -2.19 -3.79 -13.92
CA THR A 134 -3.40 -3.04 -14.25
C THR A 134 -3.23 -1.59 -13.85
N THR A 135 -3.22 -0.68 -14.82
CA THR A 135 -3.21 0.77 -14.60
C THR A 135 -4.64 1.26 -14.39
N PHE A 136 -5.15 1.24 -13.16
CA PHE A 136 -6.45 1.84 -12.86
C PHE A 136 -6.38 3.33 -12.54
N LEU A 137 -5.27 3.82 -12.03
CA LEU A 137 -5.03 5.24 -11.77
C LEU A 137 -3.53 5.53 -11.94
N SER A 138 -3.22 6.55 -12.70
CA SER A 138 -1.91 7.07 -13.08
C SER A 138 -0.75 6.73 -12.13
N GLY A 139 -0.01 5.66 -12.40
CA GLY A 139 1.24 5.34 -11.72
C GLY A 139 1.42 3.83 -11.52
N ARG A 140 2.60 3.32 -11.87
CA ARG A 140 3.01 1.97 -11.47
C ARG A 140 3.12 1.95 -9.95
N ARG A 141 2.26 1.19 -9.31
CA ARG A 141 2.36 0.95 -7.87
C ARG A 141 3.16 -0.31 -7.65
N GLU A 142 4.11 -0.21 -6.77
CA GLU A 142 4.94 -1.32 -6.36
C GLU A 142 4.96 -1.42 -4.83
N PHE A 143 5.10 -2.63 -4.34
CA PHE A 143 5.22 -2.94 -2.94
C PHE A 143 6.41 -3.88 -2.73
N VAL A 144 7.25 -3.56 -1.77
CA VAL A 144 8.42 -4.38 -1.41
C VAL A 144 8.19 -4.96 -0.02
N ALA A 145 8.37 -6.27 0.09
CA ALA A 145 8.37 -6.97 1.37
C ALA A 145 9.69 -7.70 1.53
N THR A 146 10.28 -7.61 2.72
CA THR A 146 11.50 -8.35 3.07
C THR A 146 11.18 -9.32 4.19
N ALA A 147 11.65 -10.53 4.06
CA ALA A 147 11.52 -11.58 5.04
C ALA A 147 12.84 -12.28 5.26
N VAL A 148 12.93 -12.97 6.38
CA VAL A 148 14.12 -13.70 6.81
C VAL A 148 13.75 -15.16 7.00
N LYS A 149 14.65 -16.05 6.56
CA LYS A 149 14.56 -17.48 6.82
C LYS A 149 15.85 -17.96 7.45
N ILE A 150 15.72 -18.65 8.57
CA ILE A 150 16.84 -19.21 9.33
C ILE A 150 16.81 -20.73 9.13
N GLN A 151 18.00 -21.32 9.02
CA GLN A 151 18.15 -22.77 9.03
C GLN A 151 17.81 -23.28 10.43
N GLY A 152 16.75 -24.07 10.53
CA GLY A 152 16.29 -24.68 11.79
C GLY A 152 16.59 -26.18 11.83
#